data_5faa459829cc50100d0fb17bbf037595
#
_entry.id   5faa459829cc50100d0fb17bbf037595
#
_cell.length_a   1.000
_cell.length_b   1.000
_cell.length_c   1.000
_cell.angle_alpha   90.00
_cell.angle_beta   90.00
_cell.angle_gamma   90.00
#
_symmetry.space_group_name_H-M   'P 1'
#
loop_
_entity.id
_entity.type
_entity.pdbx_description
1 polymer ?
#
loop_
_entity_poly.entity_id
_entity_poly.type
_entity_poly.pdbx_seq_one_letter_code
_entity_poly.pdbx_strand_id
1 'polypeptide(L)'
;MRTAVRAAALVWLGVVASWNGASAQVGHEPAHSPYHDVRRGGVLVFTFGYLGGSRGSVGVGPSEGKTGGIRYEVPFGAVGASLGLVYARMNRFVVDPFKDTTSRKSGPSTNDVVLLDAGLQLILTGRKTWRGFAPYVGGVLGVAIGGTSPRDTSGYKFGTKFTFAPNVGLRWYPARRLSVRGDVRLVLWKLVYPTQFKQPDPIDNTPVLPSTASLTEWTSHPWATIGVGWTF
;
A
#
# COMPACT_ATOMS: atom_id res chain seq x y z
N MET A 1 13.86 1.68 17.68
CA MET A 1 14.04 1.12 16.32
C MET A 1 14.74 -0.25 16.25
N ARG A 2 15.64 -0.63 17.16
CA ARG A 2 16.37 -1.93 17.11
C ARG A 2 15.51 -3.16 17.50
N THR A 3 14.44 -3.01 18.25
CA THR A 3 13.58 -4.11 18.70
C THR A 3 12.55 -4.56 17.63
N ALA A 4 12.03 -3.64 16.82
CA ALA A 4 11.06 -3.96 15.76
C ALA A 4 11.66 -4.77 14.61
N VAL A 5 12.93 -4.51 14.26
CA VAL A 5 13.63 -5.24 13.19
C VAL A 5 13.92 -6.69 13.59
N ARG A 6 14.18 -6.95 14.90
CA ARG A 6 14.39 -8.32 15.40
C ARG A 6 13.11 -9.16 15.43
N ALA A 7 11.96 -8.55 15.69
CA ALA A 7 10.69 -9.24 15.66
C ALA A 7 10.27 -9.64 14.23
N ALA A 8 10.49 -8.76 13.24
CA ALA A 8 10.23 -9.08 11.84
C ALA A 8 11.11 -10.20 11.30
N ALA A 9 12.41 -10.22 11.68
CA ALA A 9 13.35 -11.26 11.26
C ALA A 9 12.99 -12.64 11.85
N LEU A 10 12.47 -12.71 13.07
CA LEU A 10 12.05 -13.97 13.71
C LEU A 10 10.78 -14.54 13.08
N VAL A 11 9.85 -13.71 12.63
CA VAL A 11 8.65 -14.16 11.90
C VAL A 11 9.02 -14.76 10.54
N TRP A 12 10.00 -14.16 9.83
CA TRP A 12 10.48 -14.69 8.55
C TRP A 12 11.25 -16.02 8.73
N LEU A 13 12.03 -16.18 9.77
CA LEU A 13 12.73 -17.43 10.09
C LEU A 13 11.76 -18.56 10.48
N GLY A 14 10.67 -18.24 11.16
CA GLY A 14 9.64 -19.22 11.52
C GLY A 14 8.86 -19.76 10.30
N VAL A 15 8.65 -18.96 9.29
CA VAL A 15 7.98 -19.38 8.04
C VAL A 15 8.88 -20.26 7.17
N VAL A 16 10.20 -20.06 7.21
CA VAL A 16 11.17 -20.86 6.43
C VAL A 16 11.45 -22.20 7.11
N ALA A 17 11.39 -22.30 8.45
CA ALA A 17 11.68 -23.52 9.19
C ALA A 17 10.58 -24.58 9.13
N SER A 18 9.36 -24.24 8.70
CA SER A 18 8.24 -25.19 8.56
C SER A 18 8.18 -25.91 7.21
N TRP A 19 9.17 -25.72 6.34
CA TRP A 19 9.23 -26.38 5.02
C TRP A 19 9.90 -27.76 5.00
N ASN A 20 10.18 -28.36 6.16
CA ASN A 20 10.70 -29.72 6.24
C ASN A 20 9.55 -30.75 6.15
N GLY A 21 9.09 -31.02 4.94
CA GLY A 21 8.06 -32.04 4.73
C GLY A 21 7.42 -32.08 3.35
N ALA A 22 8.04 -31.45 2.34
CA ALA A 22 7.65 -31.71 0.95
C ALA A 22 8.18 -33.08 0.52
N SER A 23 7.59 -34.18 1.04
CA SER A 23 7.67 -35.48 0.37
C SER A 23 7.09 -35.27 -1.02
N ALA A 24 7.88 -35.53 -2.06
CA ALA A 24 7.42 -35.55 -3.43
C ALA A 24 6.24 -36.53 -3.50
N GLN A 25 5.03 -35.99 -3.56
CA GLN A 25 3.83 -36.81 -3.67
C GLN A 25 3.79 -37.40 -5.06
N VAL A 26 4.17 -38.63 -5.17
CA VAL A 26 3.92 -39.48 -6.31
C VAL A 26 2.42 -39.69 -6.41
N GLY A 27 1.78 -39.04 -7.41
CA GLY A 27 0.49 -39.44 -7.95
C GLY A 27 -0.73 -39.42 -7.05
N HIS A 28 -1.36 -38.26 -6.87
CA HIS A 28 -2.81 -38.27 -6.63
C HIS A 28 -3.53 -38.59 -7.95
N GLU A 29 -4.56 -39.46 -7.89
CA GLU A 29 -5.49 -39.60 -9.01
C GLU A 29 -6.00 -38.24 -9.45
N PRO A 30 -6.06 -37.91 -10.76
CA PRO A 30 -6.42 -36.59 -11.26
C PRO A 30 -7.76 -36.08 -10.73
N ALA A 31 -8.70 -36.96 -10.45
CA ALA A 31 -10.03 -36.64 -9.89
C ALA A 31 -10.00 -36.17 -8.44
N HIS A 32 -8.97 -36.54 -7.68
CA HIS A 32 -8.82 -36.23 -6.24
C HIS A 32 -7.68 -35.23 -5.97
N SER A 33 -7.08 -34.66 -7.04
CA SER A 33 -6.01 -33.68 -6.89
C SER A 33 -6.53 -32.41 -6.18
N PRO A 34 -5.86 -31.92 -5.12
CA PRO A 34 -6.19 -30.65 -4.51
C PRO A 34 -5.80 -29.45 -5.38
N TYR A 35 -5.09 -29.71 -6.48
CA TYR A 35 -4.61 -28.68 -7.39
C TYR A 35 -5.55 -28.55 -8.59
N HIS A 36 -6.11 -27.34 -8.77
CA HIS A 36 -6.99 -26.99 -9.87
C HIS A 36 -6.34 -25.90 -10.73
N ASP A 37 -6.50 -25.96 -12.04
CA ASP A 37 -5.98 -24.97 -12.95
C ASP A 37 -6.68 -23.62 -12.73
N VAL A 38 -5.88 -22.54 -12.70
CA VAL A 38 -6.41 -21.17 -12.68
C VAL A 38 -6.97 -20.86 -14.07
N ARG A 39 -8.17 -20.30 -14.10
CA ARG A 39 -8.78 -19.86 -15.35
C ARG A 39 -7.91 -18.79 -16.01
N ARG A 40 -7.64 -18.96 -17.30
CA ARG A 40 -6.95 -17.98 -18.12
C ARG A 40 -7.94 -16.94 -18.62
N GLY A 41 -7.72 -15.68 -18.27
CA GLY A 41 -8.57 -14.57 -18.69
C GLY A 41 -8.23 -13.33 -17.92
N GLY A 42 -8.64 -12.17 -18.43
CA GLY A 42 -8.58 -10.91 -17.69
C GLY A 42 -9.51 -10.94 -16.48
N VAL A 43 -9.08 -10.37 -15.38
CA VAL A 43 -9.86 -10.28 -14.15
C VAL A 43 -10.07 -8.81 -13.80
N LEU A 44 -11.32 -8.40 -13.69
CA LEU A 44 -11.66 -7.10 -13.12
C LEU A 44 -11.96 -7.28 -11.64
N VAL A 45 -11.25 -6.54 -10.79
CA VAL A 45 -11.34 -6.63 -9.33
C VAL A 45 -11.82 -5.31 -8.77
N PHE A 46 -12.85 -5.33 -7.95
CA PHE A 46 -13.26 -4.23 -7.09
C PHE A 46 -12.58 -4.40 -5.74
N THR A 47 -11.91 -3.36 -5.27
CA THR A 47 -11.10 -3.40 -4.05
C THR A 47 -11.57 -2.37 -3.05
N PHE A 48 -11.59 -2.76 -1.78
CA PHE A 48 -11.83 -1.89 -0.63
C PHE A 48 -10.75 -2.13 0.40
N GLY A 49 -10.40 -1.11 1.16
CA GLY A 49 -9.34 -1.26 2.13
C GLY A 49 -9.13 -0.07 3.04
N TYR A 50 -8.07 -0.19 3.81
CA TYR A 50 -7.63 0.85 4.72
C TYR A 50 -6.12 1.05 4.56
N LEU A 51 -5.73 2.29 4.34
CA LEU A 51 -4.35 2.73 4.21
C LEU A 51 -3.98 3.48 5.49
N GLY A 52 -2.96 2.99 6.19
CA GLY A 52 -2.39 3.60 7.38
C GLY A 52 -1.09 4.33 7.07
N GLY A 53 -0.28 4.61 8.08
CA GLY A 53 1.11 4.99 7.90
C GLY A 53 1.56 6.27 8.57
N SER A 54 2.75 6.72 8.18
CA SER A 54 3.43 7.87 8.76
C SER A 54 2.97 9.17 8.11
N ARG A 55 2.71 10.18 8.92
CA ARG A 55 2.44 11.56 8.48
C ARG A 55 3.73 12.34 8.18
N GLY A 56 4.89 11.70 8.29
CA GLY A 56 6.18 12.36 8.28
C GLY A 56 6.51 13.04 9.61
N SER A 57 7.71 13.57 9.72
CA SER A 57 8.23 14.19 10.95
C SER A 57 7.41 15.42 11.37
N VAL A 58 6.88 16.17 10.42
CA VAL A 58 6.04 17.36 10.67
C VAL A 58 4.57 17.00 10.90
N GLY A 59 4.12 15.84 10.40
CA GLY A 59 2.74 15.40 10.54
C GLY A 59 1.77 15.91 9.46
N VAL A 60 2.25 16.56 8.39
CA VAL A 60 1.43 17.12 7.31
C VAL A 60 1.11 16.13 6.20
N GLY A 61 1.79 14.98 6.16
CA GLY A 61 1.53 13.94 5.17
C GLY A 61 0.17 13.27 5.37
N PRO A 62 -0.53 12.89 4.29
CA PRO A 62 -1.73 12.06 4.40
C PRO A 62 -1.35 10.68 4.93
N SER A 63 -2.09 10.14 5.90
CA SER A 63 -1.73 8.87 6.53
C SER A 63 -2.87 7.88 6.59
N GLU A 64 -3.89 8.13 7.34
CA GLU A 64 -4.95 7.17 7.64
C GLU A 64 -6.17 7.44 6.77
N GLY A 65 -6.70 6.38 6.12
CA GLY A 65 -7.88 6.56 5.29
C GLY A 65 -8.46 5.30 4.72
N LYS A 66 -9.74 5.39 4.35
CA LYS A 66 -10.46 4.35 3.62
C LYS A 66 -10.14 4.45 2.14
N THR A 67 -10.04 3.29 1.49
CA THR A 67 -9.74 3.21 0.07
C THR A 67 -10.80 2.39 -0.65
N GLY A 68 -11.08 2.76 -1.90
CA GLY A 68 -11.91 2.01 -2.80
C GLY A 68 -11.40 2.16 -4.24
N GLY A 69 -11.43 1.07 -5.01
CA GLY A 69 -10.86 1.13 -6.35
C GLY A 69 -11.19 -0.06 -7.22
N ILE A 70 -10.65 0.00 -8.42
CA ILE A 70 -10.74 -1.07 -9.41
C ILE A 70 -9.33 -1.47 -9.86
N ARG A 71 -9.17 -2.74 -10.20
CA ARG A 71 -7.94 -3.29 -10.75
C ARG A 71 -8.25 -4.25 -11.87
N TYR A 72 -7.53 -4.11 -12.95
CA TYR A 72 -7.54 -5.07 -14.04
C TYR A 72 -6.27 -5.91 -13.97
N GLU A 73 -6.41 -7.23 -14.07
CA GLU A 73 -5.31 -8.17 -13.96
C GLU A 73 -5.31 -9.12 -15.15
N VAL A 74 -4.11 -9.39 -15.65
CA VAL A 74 -3.88 -10.34 -16.75
C VAL A 74 -2.88 -11.40 -16.29
N PRO A 75 -3.28 -12.68 -16.21
CA PRO A 75 -2.36 -13.75 -15.84
C PRO A 75 -1.49 -14.20 -17.04
N PHE A 76 -0.19 -14.31 -16.81
CA PHE A 76 0.80 -14.86 -17.76
C PHE A 76 1.47 -16.09 -17.14
N GLY A 77 0.76 -17.17 -17.01
CA GLY A 77 1.25 -18.37 -16.35
C GLY A 77 1.35 -18.21 -14.83
N ALA A 78 2.55 -18.29 -14.26
CA ALA A 78 2.80 -18.06 -12.84
C ALA A 78 2.93 -16.58 -12.48
N VAL A 79 3.10 -15.71 -13.48
CA VAL A 79 3.20 -14.26 -13.29
C VAL A 79 1.88 -13.61 -13.71
N GLY A 80 1.49 -12.55 -13.02
CA GLY A 80 0.36 -11.71 -13.41
C GLY A 80 0.79 -10.25 -13.47
N ALA A 81 0.28 -9.52 -14.46
CA ALA A 81 0.37 -8.07 -14.52
C ALA A 81 -0.94 -7.44 -14.07
N SER A 82 -0.89 -6.24 -13.51
CA SER A 82 -2.07 -5.52 -13.06
C SER A 82 -1.96 -4.02 -13.31
N LEU A 83 -3.12 -3.41 -13.57
CA LEU A 83 -3.31 -1.96 -13.58
C LEU A 83 -4.40 -1.62 -12.57
N GLY A 84 -4.17 -0.61 -11.74
CA GLY A 84 -5.08 -0.21 -10.68
C GLY A 84 -5.38 1.28 -10.68
N LEU A 85 -6.62 1.61 -10.34
CA LEU A 85 -7.07 2.96 -10.02
C LEU A 85 -7.76 2.91 -8.67
N VAL A 86 -7.27 3.68 -7.72
CA VAL A 86 -7.77 3.69 -6.34
C VAL A 86 -7.97 5.12 -5.87
N TYR A 87 -9.12 5.36 -5.27
CA TYR A 87 -9.44 6.56 -4.53
C TYR A 87 -9.24 6.29 -3.03
N ALA A 88 -8.52 7.19 -2.36
CA ALA A 88 -8.24 7.12 -0.94
C ALA A 88 -8.68 8.44 -0.27
N ARG A 89 -9.53 8.36 0.73
CA ARG A 89 -9.89 9.49 1.56
C ARG A 89 -9.09 9.41 2.87
N MET A 90 -8.09 10.28 2.97
CA MET A 90 -7.06 10.22 4.01
C MET A 90 -7.13 11.42 4.95
N ASN A 91 -6.55 11.31 6.13
CA ASN A 91 -6.44 12.37 7.11
C ASN A 91 -5.01 12.92 7.18
N ARG A 92 -4.87 14.23 7.39
CA ARG A 92 -3.60 14.89 7.65
C ARG A 92 -3.77 16.03 8.65
N PHE A 93 -2.69 16.50 9.24
CA PHE A 93 -2.69 17.75 9.98
C PHE A 93 -2.28 18.93 9.07
N VAL A 94 -2.78 20.09 9.40
CA VAL A 94 -2.33 21.37 8.82
C VAL A 94 -1.39 22.00 9.84
N VAL A 95 -0.18 22.36 9.41
CA VAL A 95 0.83 23.01 10.25
C VAL A 95 1.15 24.37 9.66
N ASP A 96 0.70 25.43 10.30
CA ASP A 96 0.93 26.81 9.88
C ASP A 96 2.32 27.26 10.37
N PRO A 97 3.28 27.56 9.45
CA PRO A 97 4.62 27.94 9.84
C PRO A 97 4.73 29.36 10.47
N PHE A 98 3.68 30.15 10.36
CA PHE A 98 3.66 31.53 10.89
C PHE A 98 3.00 31.67 12.26
N LYS A 99 2.61 30.55 12.86
CA LYS A 99 2.03 30.49 14.22
C LYS A 99 3.03 29.91 15.19
N ASP A 100 2.86 30.26 16.46
CA ASP A 100 3.63 29.76 17.58
C ASP A 100 3.53 28.23 17.72
N THR A 101 4.47 27.64 18.42
CA THR A 101 4.61 26.18 18.59
C THR A 101 3.33 25.53 19.13
N THR A 102 2.55 26.22 19.97
CA THR A 102 1.37 25.68 20.63
C THR A 102 0.12 25.71 19.74
N SER A 103 0.01 26.68 18.83
CA SER A 103 -1.17 26.92 17.99
C SER A 103 -1.00 26.56 16.53
N ARG A 104 0.24 26.24 16.07
CA ARG A 104 0.53 25.99 14.67
C ARG A 104 -0.10 24.73 14.07
N LYS A 105 -0.43 23.72 14.91
CA LYS A 105 -0.97 22.44 14.44
C LYS A 105 -2.47 22.38 14.59
N SER A 106 -3.19 22.19 13.50
CA SER A 106 -4.64 22.06 13.45
C SER A 106 -5.09 20.83 12.67
N GLY A 107 -6.31 20.35 12.93
CA GLY A 107 -6.88 19.20 12.27
C GLY A 107 -7.19 18.05 13.22
N PRO A 108 -7.48 16.84 12.71
CA PRO A 108 -7.20 16.34 11.35
C PRO A 108 -8.09 16.96 10.26
N SER A 109 -7.53 17.20 9.09
CA SER A 109 -8.21 17.62 7.86
C SER A 109 -8.22 16.48 6.85
N THR A 110 -9.30 16.32 6.11
CA THR A 110 -9.41 15.31 5.08
C THR A 110 -8.65 15.74 3.82
N ASN A 111 -7.94 14.80 3.22
CA ASN A 111 -7.25 14.97 1.96
C ASN A 111 -7.53 13.77 1.04
N ASP A 112 -8.05 14.06 -0.13
CA ASP A 112 -8.34 13.03 -1.12
C ASP A 112 -7.10 12.74 -1.95
N VAL A 113 -6.81 11.46 -2.16
CA VAL A 113 -5.65 10.98 -2.91
C VAL A 113 -6.14 9.95 -3.93
N VAL A 114 -5.73 10.12 -5.18
CA VAL A 114 -5.94 9.13 -6.25
C VAL A 114 -4.63 8.43 -6.52
N LEU A 115 -4.64 7.10 -6.52
CA LEU A 115 -3.48 6.28 -6.86
C LEU A 115 -3.74 5.58 -8.21
N LEU A 116 -2.79 5.72 -9.10
CA LEU A 116 -2.70 4.96 -10.35
C LEU A 116 -1.50 4.04 -10.23
N ASP A 117 -1.71 2.76 -10.39
CA ASP A 117 -0.65 1.77 -10.20
C ASP A 117 -0.57 0.72 -11.31
N ALA A 118 0.65 0.25 -11.59
CA ALA A 118 0.96 -0.90 -12.41
C ALA A 118 1.79 -1.87 -11.59
N GLY A 119 1.47 -3.16 -11.61
CA GLY A 119 2.11 -4.15 -10.79
C GLY A 119 2.38 -5.47 -11.48
N LEU A 120 3.38 -6.17 -10.94
CA LEU A 120 3.67 -7.55 -11.26
C LEU A 120 3.52 -8.39 -10.00
N GLN A 121 3.02 -9.60 -10.15
CA GLN A 121 2.82 -10.54 -9.05
C GLN A 121 3.22 -11.94 -9.49
N LEU A 122 3.89 -12.66 -8.62
CA LEU A 122 4.26 -14.06 -8.76
C LEU A 122 3.30 -14.91 -7.93
N ILE A 123 2.56 -15.79 -8.59
CA ILE A 123 1.67 -16.75 -7.95
C ILE A 123 2.51 -17.93 -7.47
N LEU A 124 2.58 -18.15 -6.17
CA LEU A 124 3.47 -19.13 -5.56
C LEU A 124 3.08 -20.59 -5.87
N THR A 125 1.81 -20.83 -6.19
CA THR A 125 1.31 -22.14 -6.67
C THR A 125 1.45 -22.32 -8.19
N GLY A 126 2.09 -21.35 -8.86
CA GLY A 126 2.29 -21.38 -10.31
C GLY A 126 0.97 -21.20 -11.06
N ARG A 127 0.68 -22.12 -11.98
CA ARG A 127 -0.55 -22.09 -12.80
C ARG A 127 -1.75 -22.77 -12.15
N LYS A 128 -1.59 -23.25 -10.92
CA LYS A 128 -2.62 -24.00 -10.20
C LYS A 128 -3.02 -23.31 -8.91
N THR A 129 -4.18 -23.64 -8.40
CA THR A 129 -4.60 -23.32 -7.04
C THR A 129 -4.48 -24.53 -6.17
N TRP A 130 -4.26 -24.36 -4.88
CA TRP A 130 -4.38 -25.41 -3.89
C TRP A 130 -5.72 -25.27 -3.18
N ARG A 131 -6.64 -26.20 -3.41
CA ARG A 131 -8.04 -26.15 -2.89
C ARG A 131 -8.73 -24.80 -3.18
N GLY A 132 -8.48 -24.21 -4.35
CA GLY A 132 -9.00 -22.91 -4.72
C GLY A 132 -8.21 -21.71 -4.20
N PHE A 133 -7.15 -21.91 -3.41
CA PHE A 133 -6.29 -20.83 -2.91
C PHE A 133 -5.04 -20.65 -3.76
N ALA A 134 -4.66 -19.40 -3.98
CA ALA A 134 -3.47 -19.02 -4.72
C ALA A 134 -2.75 -17.86 -4.01
N PRO A 135 -1.77 -18.16 -3.14
CA PRO A 135 -0.92 -17.12 -2.53
C PRO A 135 -0.01 -16.50 -3.57
N TYR A 136 0.28 -15.21 -3.42
CA TYR A 136 1.15 -14.47 -4.32
C TYR A 136 1.98 -13.41 -3.58
N VAL A 137 3.09 -13.07 -4.19
CA VAL A 137 3.94 -11.94 -3.81
C VAL A 137 4.15 -11.04 -5.02
N GLY A 138 4.39 -9.77 -4.82
CA GLY A 138 4.56 -8.87 -5.95
C GLY A 138 5.12 -7.51 -5.58
N GLY A 139 5.18 -6.66 -6.58
CA GLY A 139 5.54 -5.27 -6.46
C GLY A 139 4.70 -4.40 -7.39
N VAL A 140 4.44 -3.21 -6.94
CA VAL A 140 3.61 -2.23 -7.63
C VAL A 140 4.38 -0.92 -7.71
N LEU A 141 4.37 -0.31 -8.87
CA LEU A 141 4.87 1.04 -9.14
C LEU A 141 3.67 1.91 -9.52
N GLY A 142 3.70 3.18 -9.12
CA GLY A 142 2.58 4.04 -9.45
C GLY A 142 2.83 5.50 -9.13
N VAL A 143 1.74 6.26 -9.21
CA VAL A 143 1.70 7.66 -8.83
C VAL A 143 0.51 7.90 -7.89
N ALA A 144 0.75 8.68 -6.84
CA ALA A 144 -0.28 9.18 -5.95
C ALA A 144 -0.47 10.66 -6.21
N ILE A 145 -1.68 11.07 -6.48
CA ILE A 145 -2.07 12.45 -6.78
C ILE A 145 -2.99 12.92 -5.66
N GLY A 146 -2.53 13.88 -4.86
CA GLY A 146 -3.31 14.44 -3.77
C GLY A 146 -3.89 15.80 -4.11
N GLY A 147 -5.14 16.02 -3.69
CA GLY A 147 -5.79 17.31 -3.75
C GLY A 147 -5.17 18.33 -2.79
N THR A 148 -5.44 19.59 -3.02
CA THR A 148 -5.15 20.69 -2.11
C THR A 148 -6.40 21.03 -1.30
N SER A 149 -6.26 21.23 0.01
CA SER A 149 -7.36 21.74 0.81
C SER A 149 -7.42 23.28 0.70
N PRO A 150 -8.57 23.87 0.36
CA PRO A 150 -8.71 25.34 0.27
C PRO A 150 -8.43 26.08 1.59
N ARG A 151 -8.53 25.37 2.72
CA ARG A 151 -8.30 25.91 4.08
C ARG A 151 -6.87 25.69 4.59
N ASP A 152 -5.99 25.21 3.72
CA ASP A 152 -4.61 24.91 4.11
C ASP A 152 -3.71 26.15 3.97
N THR A 153 -3.41 26.76 5.10
CA THR A 153 -2.50 27.91 5.19
C THR A 153 -1.03 27.50 5.31
N SER A 154 -0.74 26.21 5.40
CA SER A 154 0.63 25.70 5.62
C SER A 154 1.58 25.87 4.44
N GLY A 155 1.07 26.19 3.26
CA GLY A 155 1.85 26.17 2.03
C GLY A 155 2.28 24.76 1.56
N TYR A 156 1.96 23.72 2.32
CA TYR A 156 2.25 22.33 1.95
C TYR A 156 1.26 21.82 0.92
N LYS A 157 1.78 21.26 -0.16
CA LYS A 157 0.98 20.57 -1.19
C LYS A 157 1.47 19.14 -1.34
N PHE A 158 0.57 18.18 -1.19
CA PHE A 158 0.93 16.80 -1.47
C PHE A 158 1.35 16.65 -2.93
N GLY A 159 0.52 17.13 -3.86
CA GLY A 159 0.80 17.09 -5.29
C GLY A 159 0.89 15.67 -5.83
N THR A 160 1.75 15.46 -6.84
CA THR A 160 1.99 14.15 -7.43
C THR A 160 3.24 13.52 -6.84
N LYS A 161 3.13 12.26 -6.39
CA LYS A 161 4.22 11.47 -5.81
C LYS A 161 4.37 10.16 -6.54
N PHE A 162 5.62 9.80 -6.85
CA PHE A 162 5.93 8.44 -7.27
C PHE A 162 5.74 7.49 -6.07
N THR A 163 5.19 6.31 -6.33
CA THR A 163 4.94 5.28 -5.32
C THR A 163 5.58 3.97 -5.71
N PHE A 164 6.11 3.27 -4.71
CA PHE A 164 6.54 1.89 -4.81
C PHE A 164 5.89 1.09 -3.69
N ALA A 165 5.36 -0.09 -4.00
CA ALA A 165 4.68 -0.91 -3.01
C ALA A 165 4.96 -2.40 -3.21
N PRO A 166 5.85 -3.02 -2.43
CA PRO A 166 5.87 -4.47 -2.29
C PRO A 166 4.55 -4.94 -1.68
N ASN A 167 4.10 -6.11 -2.13
CA ASN A 167 2.83 -6.67 -1.67
C ASN A 167 2.87 -8.19 -1.55
N VAL A 168 2.03 -8.68 -0.64
CA VAL A 168 1.72 -10.10 -0.48
C VAL A 168 0.21 -10.28 -0.40
N GLY A 169 -0.31 -11.38 -0.88
CA GLY A 169 -1.74 -11.61 -0.83
C GLY A 169 -2.13 -13.06 -1.07
N LEU A 170 -3.41 -13.29 -0.89
CA LEU A 170 -4.05 -14.57 -1.10
C LEU A 170 -5.29 -14.36 -1.99
N ARG A 171 -5.44 -15.20 -3.00
CA ARG A 171 -6.67 -15.31 -3.78
C ARG A 171 -7.37 -16.61 -3.44
N TRP A 172 -8.67 -16.53 -3.38
CA TRP A 172 -9.56 -17.67 -3.27
C TRP A 172 -10.55 -17.66 -4.43
N TYR A 173 -10.73 -18.80 -5.07
CA TYR A 173 -11.61 -19.01 -6.22
C TYR A 173 -12.79 -19.89 -5.80
N PRO A 174 -13.87 -19.32 -5.22
CA PRO A 174 -15.05 -20.07 -4.82
C PRO A 174 -15.85 -20.60 -6.01
N ALA A 175 -15.71 -19.97 -7.17
CA ALA A 175 -16.35 -20.37 -8.41
C ALA A 175 -15.47 -20.10 -9.63
N ARG A 176 -15.81 -20.69 -10.78
CA ARG A 176 -15.00 -20.59 -12.00
C ARG A 176 -14.67 -19.17 -12.47
N ARG A 177 -15.55 -18.20 -12.22
CA ARG A 177 -15.41 -16.81 -12.66
C ARG A 177 -15.20 -15.83 -11.51
N LEU A 178 -15.47 -16.28 -10.29
CA LEU A 178 -15.42 -15.42 -9.11
C LEU A 178 -14.12 -15.67 -8.35
N SER A 179 -13.47 -14.60 -7.97
CA SER A 179 -12.31 -14.63 -7.06
C SER A 179 -12.51 -13.64 -5.93
N VAL A 180 -12.11 -14.01 -4.74
CA VAL A 180 -11.99 -13.14 -3.57
C VAL A 180 -10.52 -13.03 -3.25
N ARG A 181 -10.06 -11.85 -2.94
CA ARG A 181 -8.65 -11.63 -2.61
C ARG A 181 -8.50 -10.79 -1.36
N GLY A 182 -7.43 -11.06 -0.61
CA GLY A 182 -6.91 -10.19 0.42
C GLY A 182 -5.45 -9.90 0.14
N ASP A 183 -5.03 -8.65 0.24
CA ASP A 183 -3.62 -8.30 0.12
C ASP A 183 -3.20 -7.20 1.09
N VAL A 184 -1.92 -7.27 1.45
CA VAL A 184 -1.25 -6.25 2.25
C VAL A 184 -0.10 -5.70 1.42
N ARG A 185 0.01 -4.38 1.38
CA ARG A 185 1.05 -3.63 0.69
C ARG A 185 1.75 -2.69 1.64
N LEU A 186 2.99 -2.40 1.37
CA LEU A 186 3.72 -1.33 2.02
C LEU A 186 3.98 -0.23 0.97
N VAL A 187 3.10 0.76 0.92
CA VAL A 187 3.24 1.88 -0.02
C VAL A 187 4.29 2.84 0.51
N LEU A 188 5.24 3.17 -0.34
CA LEU A 188 6.31 4.13 -0.07
C LEU A 188 6.17 5.32 -0.99
N TRP A 189 6.21 6.52 -0.43
CA TRP A 189 6.35 7.77 -1.20
C TRP A 189 7.21 8.78 -0.48
N LYS A 190 7.69 9.77 -1.23
CA LYS A 190 8.56 10.82 -0.71
C LYS A 190 7.76 12.10 -0.48
N LEU A 191 7.70 12.56 0.77
CA LEU A 191 7.16 13.86 1.11
C LEU A 191 8.19 14.96 0.77
N VAL A 192 7.69 16.13 0.42
CA VAL A 192 8.51 17.33 0.18
C VAL A 192 7.87 18.46 0.97
N TYR A 193 8.63 19.02 1.89
CA TYR A 193 8.20 20.11 2.75
C TYR A 193 8.52 21.46 2.11
N PRO A 194 7.67 22.49 2.30
CA PRO A 194 7.95 23.83 1.84
C PRO A 194 9.14 24.44 2.61
N THR A 195 9.91 25.30 1.94
CA THR A 195 11.08 25.98 2.53
C THR A 195 10.72 26.87 3.71
N GLN A 196 9.47 27.36 3.74
CA GLN A 196 8.91 28.16 4.85
C GLN A 196 8.95 27.42 6.20
N PHE A 197 8.95 26.09 6.20
CA PHE A 197 9.06 25.31 7.44
C PHE A 197 10.41 25.43 8.15
N LYS A 198 11.43 25.95 7.47
CA LYS A 198 12.75 26.27 8.06
C LYS A 198 12.86 27.71 8.53
N GLN A 199 11.87 28.54 8.22
CA GLN A 199 11.86 29.92 8.67
C GLN A 199 11.33 29.98 10.11
N PRO A 200 11.97 30.77 10.97
CA PRO A 200 11.43 31.02 12.31
C PRO A 200 10.10 31.75 12.21
N ASP A 201 9.15 31.39 13.04
CA ASP A 201 7.88 32.09 13.10
C ASP A 201 8.04 33.48 13.75
N PRO A 202 7.14 34.42 13.48
CA PRO A 202 7.26 35.78 13.96
C PRO A 202 6.90 35.95 15.45
N ILE A 203 6.39 34.92 16.14
CA ILE A 203 5.87 35.00 17.51
C ILE A 203 6.90 34.49 18.52
N ASP A 204 7.34 33.21 18.35
CA ASP A 204 8.26 32.57 19.30
C ASP A 204 9.64 32.27 18.69
N ASN A 205 9.88 32.68 17.44
CA ASN A 205 11.12 32.52 16.70
C ASN A 205 11.57 31.06 16.50
N THR A 206 10.62 30.09 16.58
CA THR A 206 10.89 28.66 16.43
C THR A 206 10.46 28.14 15.06
N PRO A 207 11.35 27.56 14.25
CA PRO A 207 10.99 26.99 12.96
C PRO A 207 10.22 25.65 13.14
N VAL A 208 9.40 25.28 12.16
CA VAL A 208 8.71 23.98 12.13
C VAL A 208 9.72 22.84 11.95
N LEU A 209 10.73 23.07 11.12
CA LEU A 209 11.84 22.15 10.88
C LEU A 209 13.17 22.85 11.20
N PRO A 210 14.09 22.21 11.91
CA PRO A 210 15.43 22.75 12.12
C PRO A 210 16.11 23.08 10.78
N SER A 211 16.97 24.09 10.76
CA SER A 211 17.69 24.51 9.54
C SER A 211 18.51 23.38 8.91
N THR A 212 19.01 22.45 9.74
CA THR A 212 19.78 21.26 9.33
C THR A 212 18.91 20.10 8.81
N ALA A 213 17.61 20.10 9.09
CA ALA A 213 16.73 19.01 8.66
C ALA A 213 16.54 18.97 7.14
N SER A 214 16.34 17.78 6.59
CA SER A 214 15.99 17.61 5.18
C SER A 214 14.56 18.10 4.92
N LEU A 215 14.36 18.80 3.81
CA LEU A 215 13.02 19.14 3.30
C LEU A 215 12.33 17.96 2.62
N THR A 216 12.97 16.80 2.56
CA THR A 216 12.40 15.61 1.93
C THR A 216 12.50 14.41 2.85
N GLU A 217 11.45 13.59 2.89
CA GLU A 217 11.36 12.42 3.76
C GLU A 217 10.61 11.28 3.07
N TRP A 218 11.12 10.06 3.18
CA TRP A 218 10.40 8.87 2.77
C TRP A 218 9.46 8.42 3.88
N THR A 219 8.20 8.18 3.52
CA THR A 219 7.19 7.67 4.44
C THR A 219 6.65 6.33 3.95
N SER A 220 6.30 5.47 4.90
CA SER A 220 5.76 4.15 4.65
C SER A 220 4.32 4.05 5.13
N HIS A 221 3.49 3.43 4.30
CA HIS A 221 2.05 3.36 4.48
C HIS A 221 1.58 1.91 4.30
N PRO A 222 1.39 1.16 5.41
CA PRO A 222 0.77 -0.16 5.33
C PRO A 222 -0.67 -0.02 4.83
N TRP A 223 -1.01 -0.84 3.84
CA TRP A 223 -2.30 -0.82 3.19
C TRP A 223 -2.85 -2.24 3.10
N ALA A 224 -3.97 -2.48 3.77
CA ALA A 224 -4.70 -3.74 3.71
C ALA A 224 -5.93 -3.59 2.81
N THR A 225 -6.12 -4.53 1.90
CA THR A 225 -7.26 -4.53 0.99
C THR A 225 -7.94 -5.89 0.91
N ILE A 226 -9.24 -5.85 0.70
CA ILE A 226 -10.04 -6.99 0.27
C ILE A 226 -10.65 -6.66 -1.09
N GLY A 227 -10.82 -7.65 -1.95
CA GLY A 227 -11.39 -7.42 -3.27
C GLY A 227 -12.19 -8.61 -3.78
N VAL A 228 -13.12 -8.31 -4.68
CA VAL A 228 -13.92 -9.30 -5.40
C VAL A 228 -13.65 -9.13 -6.89
N GLY A 229 -13.24 -10.20 -7.54
CA GLY A 229 -12.86 -10.20 -8.94
C GLY A 229 -13.74 -11.09 -9.80
N TRP A 230 -13.98 -10.64 -11.03
CA TRP A 230 -14.68 -11.38 -12.06
C TRP A 230 -13.75 -11.67 -13.25
N THR A 231 -13.69 -12.93 -13.65
CA THR A 231 -12.86 -13.40 -14.79
C THR A 231 -13.70 -13.51 -16.06
N PHE A 232 -13.19 -12.94 -17.13
CA PHE A 232 -13.80 -12.95 -18.47
C PHE A 232 -13.30 -14.10 -19.33
#